data_ab343768ac52ecece4d17040b0674316
#
_entry.id   ab343768ac52ecece4d17040b0674316
#
_cell.length_a   1.000
_cell.length_b   1.000
_cell.length_c   1.000
_cell.angle_alpha   90.00
_cell.angle_beta   90.00
_cell.angle_gamma   90.00
#
_symmetry.space_group_name_H-M   'P 1'
#
loop_
_entity.id
_entity.type
_entity.pdbx_description
1 polymer ?
#
loop_
_entity_poly.entity_id
_entity_poly.type
_entity_poly.pdbx_seq_one_letter_code
_entity_poly.pdbx_strand_id
1 'polypeptide(L)'
;MRCTSYQMVLPLPSTLHPHPSTNMETLLIILALVCCIVGILGSILPALPGPPLSYIGLLLLLPCEGADISSTALWVYGIFLAIVSILDYVAPVWFTNACGGSKEATRGSMIGLVAGLFVFPPWGLIFGPFVGAFVGELMASSSKGKALKVALMSFLGFVLTTGMKIIYGGILLFMVIKEVIRILF
;
A
#
# COMPACT_ATOMS: atom_id res chain seq x y z
N MET A 1 -21.26 -29.28 -53.35
CA MET A 1 -20.61 -30.18 -52.41
C MET A 1 -19.71 -29.37 -51.52
N ARG A 2 -20.14 -29.05 -50.28
CA ARG A 2 -19.34 -28.32 -49.30
C ARG A 2 -18.82 -29.32 -48.29
N CYS A 3 -17.51 -29.59 -48.31
CA CYS A 3 -16.85 -30.35 -47.28
C CYS A 3 -16.67 -29.47 -46.03
N THR A 4 -17.47 -29.74 -45.01
CA THR A 4 -17.34 -29.15 -43.69
C THR A 4 -16.27 -29.98 -42.94
N SER A 5 -15.05 -29.45 -42.85
CA SER A 5 -14.01 -30.03 -42.03
C SER A 5 -14.35 -29.77 -40.55
N TYR A 6 -14.92 -30.76 -39.89
CA TYR A 6 -14.98 -30.82 -38.43
C TYR A 6 -13.56 -31.01 -37.91
N GLN A 7 -12.92 -29.94 -37.45
CA GLN A 7 -11.77 -30.08 -36.57
C GLN A 7 -12.28 -30.64 -35.24
N MET A 8 -12.02 -31.92 -35.05
CA MET A 8 -12.18 -32.61 -33.79
C MET A 8 -11.11 -32.05 -32.84
N VAL A 9 -11.47 -30.98 -32.13
CA VAL A 9 -10.66 -30.49 -30.99
C VAL A 9 -10.81 -31.54 -29.89
N LEU A 10 -9.84 -32.44 -29.81
CA LEU A 10 -9.69 -33.30 -28.63
C LEU A 10 -9.60 -32.36 -27.40
N PRO A 11 -10.46 -32.51 -26.40
CA PRO A 11 -10.26 -31.83 -25.14
C PRO A 11 -8.95 -32.36 -24.53
N LEU A 12 -7.91 -31.54 -24.51
CA LEU A 12 -6.71 -31.81 -23.72
C LEU A 12 -7.18 -32.04 -22.27
N PRO A 13 -6.75 -33.12 -21.62
CA PRO A 13 -7.11 -33.36 -20.23
C PRO A 13 -6.61 -32.19 -19.40
N SER A 14 -7.52 -31.54 -18.70
CA SER A 14 -7.30 -30.41 -17.77
C SER A 14 -6.56 -30.81 -16.49
N THR A 15 -5.65 -31.78 -16.56
CA THR A 15 -5.04 -32.47 -15.41
C THR A 15 -3.60 -32.02 -15.13
N LEU A 16 -3.27 -30.74 -15.33
CA LEU A 16 -1.90 -30.26 -15.02
C LEU A 16 -1.84 -29.06 -14.08
N HIS A 17 -2.97 -28.68 -13.47
CA HIS A 17 -2.90 -27.85 -12.28
C HIS A 17 -3.24 -28.74 -11.08
N PRO A 18 -2.30 -28.89 -10.11
CA PRO A 18 -2.65 -29.56 -8.86
C PRO A 18 -3.77 -28.74 -8.22
N HIS A 19 -4.98 -29.32 -8.14
CA HIS A 19 -6.09 -28.75 -7.38
C HIS A 19 -5.62 -28.51 -5.95
N PRO A 20 -5.54 -27.28 -5.48
CA PRO A 20 -5.35 -27.08 -4.05
C PRO A 20 -6.55 -27.73 -3.37
N SER A 21 -6.30 -28.51 -2.32
CA SER A 21 -7.37 -29.08 -1.51
C SER A 21 -8.26 -27.95 -0.99
N THR A 22 -9.56 -28.19 -0.80
CA THR A 22 -10.52 -27.17 -0.28
C THR A 22 -9.99 -26.46 0.97
N ASN A 23 -9.21 -27.15 1.80
CA ASN A 23 -8.52 -26.58 2.96
C ASN A 23 -7.42 -25.57 2.58
N MET A 24 -6.71 -25.81 1.47
CA MET A 24 -5.66 -24.92 0.96
C MET A 24 -6.26 -23.62 0.41
N GLU A 25 -7.36 -23.70 -0.35
CA GLU A 25 -8.06 -22.53 -0.87
C GLU A 25 -8.62 -21.65 0.27
N THR A 26 -9.25 -22.28 1.24
CA THR A 26 -9.75 -21.56 2.43
C THR A 26 -8.61 -20.86 3.17
N LEU A 27 -7.47 -21.50 3.32
CA LEU A 27 -6.29 -20.92 3.95
C LEU A 27 -5.78 -19.72 3.14
N LEU A 28 -5.70 -19.82 1.81
CA LEU A 28 -5.25 -18.74 0.93
C LEU A 28 -6.19 -17.54 0.97
N ILE A 29 -7.49 -17.77 1.00
CA ILE A 29 -8.51 -16.72 1.13
C ILE A 29 -8.36 -15.98 2.46
N ILE A 30 -8.26 -16.71 3.56
CA ILE A 30 -8.07 -16.10 4.89
C ILE A 30 -6.77 -15.30 4.93
N LEU A 31 -5.68 -15.86 4.41
CA LEU A 31 -4.37 -15.20 4.37
C LEU A 31 -4.41 -13.94 3.49
N ALA A 32 -5.10 -13.99 2.36
CA ALA A 32 -5.26 -12.84 1.46
C ALA A 32 -6.01 -11.68 2.16
N LEU A 33 -7.11 -11.98 2.86
CA LEU A 33 -7.85 -10.98 3.63
C LEU A 33 -7.02 -10.39 4.76
N VAL A 34 -6.32 -11.24 5.52
CA VAL A 34 -5.43 -10.79 6.59
C VAL A 34 -4.32 -9.89 6.04
N CYS A 35 -3.66 -10.29 4.93
CA CYS A 35 -2.63 -9.48 4.28
C CYS A 35 -3.16 -8.11 3.84
N CYS A 36 -4.38 -8.03 3.30
CA CYS A 36 -4.98 -6.76 2.90
C CYS A 36 -5.28 -5.87 4.11
N ILE A 37 -5.87 -6.42 5.18
CA ILE A 37 -6.19 -5.67 6.40
C ILE A 37 -4.90 -5.17 7.05
N VAL A 38 -3.91 -6.05 7.24
CA VAL A 38 -2.60 -5.68 7.81
C VAL A 38 -1.86 -4.71 6.90
N GLY A 39 -2.02 -4.82 5.57
CA GLY A 39 -1.47 -3.87 4.60
C GLY A 39 -2.07 -2.47 4.75
N ILE A 40 -3.37 -2.34 4.97
CA ILE A 40 -4.01 -1.05 5.23
C ILE A 40 -3.53 -0.47 6.57
N LEU A 41 -3.50 -1.28 7.63
CA LEU A 41 -2.95 -0.86 8.92
C LEU A 41 -1.48 -0.47 8.81
N GLY A 42 -0.70 -1.23 8.06
CA GLY A 42 0.70 -0.94 7.75
C GLY A 42 0.90 0.34 6.93
N SER A 43 -0.12 0.77 6.18
CA SER A 43 -0.07 2.05 5.45
C SER A 43 -0.04 3.26 6.39
N ILE A 44 -0.54 3.10 7.60
CA ILE A 44 -0.51 4.13 8.65
C ILE A 44 0.82 4.07 9.41
N LEU A 45 1.35 2.85 9.64
CA LEU A 45 2.61 2.67 10.35
C LEU A 45 3.80 2.71 9.36
N PRO A 46 4.75 3.62 9.56
CA PRO A 46 5.89 3.78 8.62
C PRO A 46 6.87 2.60 8.61
N ALA A 47 6.75 1.70 9.59
CA ALA A 47 7.63 0.53 9.73
C ALA A 47 7.19 -0.68 8.89
N LEU A 48 5.93 -0.71 8.42
CA LEU A 48 5.38 -1.82 7.66
C LEU A 48 5.17 -1.43 6.18
N PRO A 49 5.58 -2.28 5.25
CA PRO A 49 5.35 -2.04 3.83
C PRO A 49 3.88 -2.31 3.47
N GLY A 50 2.97 -1.38 3.86
CA GLY A 50 1.52 -1.52 3.70
C GLY A 50 1.05 -1.87 2.27
N PRO A 51 1.35 -1.03 1.25
CA PRO A 51 0.93 -1.28 -0.11
C PRO A 51 1.44 -2.61 -0.70
N PRO A 52 2.73 -3.00 -0.55
CA PRO A 52 3.20 -4.30 -0.98
C PRO A 52 2.46 -5.47 -0.32
N LEU A 53 2.13 -5.35 0.96
CA LEU A 53 1.44 -6.43 1.68
C LEU A 53 0.01 -6.62 1.18
N SER A 54 -0.71 -5.52 0.89
CA SER A 54 -2.03 -5.59 0.25
C SER A 54 -1.97 -6.21 -1.14
N TYR A 55 -0.92 -5.93 -1.91
CA TYR A 55 -0.72 -6.53 -3.23
C TYR A 55 -0.42 -8.03 -3.16
N ILE A 56 0.38 -8.46 -2.17
CA ILE A 56 0.59 -9.88 -1.89
C ILE A 56 -0.75 -10.56 -1.57
N GLY A 57 -1.65 -9.92 -0.83
CA GLY A 57 -2.99 -10.43 -0.58
C GLY A 57 -3.76 -10.72 -1.88
N LEU A 58 -3.67 -9.85 -2.88
CA LEU A 58 -4.28 -10.09 -4.20
C LEU A 58 -3.61 -11.27 -4.93
N LEU A 59 -2.28 -11.37 -4.88
CA LEU A 59 -1.52 -12.46 -5.52
C LEU A 59 -1.82 -13.83 -4.93
N LEU A 60 -2.15 -13.91 -3.64
CA LEU A 60 -2.51 -15.16 -2.97
C LEU A 60 -3.80 -15.79 -3.49
N LEU A 61 -4.67 -15.02 -4.14
CA LEU A 61 -5.90 -15.53 -4.74
C LEU A 61 -5.69 -16.13 -6.15
N LEU A 62 -4.55 -15.90 -6.81
CA LEU A 62 -4.30 -16.39 -8.16
C LEU A 62 -4.42 -17.90 -8.33
N PRO A 63 -3.95 -18.74 -7.38
CA PRO A 63 -4.08 -20.20 -7.50
C PRO A 63 -5.47 -20.72 -7.11
N CYS A 64 -6.39 -19.88 -6.61
CA CYS A 64 -7.73 -20.32 -6.21
C CYS A 64 -8.62 -20.53 -7.43
N GLU A 65 -9.39 -21.62 -7.44
CA GLU A 65 -10.35 -21.91 -8.49
C GLU A 65 -11.51 -20.90 -8.45
N GLY A 66 -11.90 -20.40 -9.63
CA GLY A 66 -12.92 -19.36 -9.74
C GLY A 66 -12.41 -17.93 -9.65
N ALA A 67 -11.13 -17.70 -9.31
CA ALA A 67 -10.54 -16.37 -9.38
C ALA A 67 -10.35 -15.95 -10.84
N ASP A 68 -10.99 -14.84 -11.25
CA ASP A 68 -10.87 -14.28 -12.60
C ASP A 68 -10.12 -12.93 -12.54
N ILE A 69 -8.87 -13.01 -12.09
CA ILE A 69 -7.99 -11.85 -12.00
C ILE A 69 -7.26 -11.70 -13.33
N SER A 70 -7.65 -10.70 -14.11
CA SER A 70 -6.99 -10.39 -15.38
C SER A 70 -5.50 -10.07 -15.17
N SER A 71 -4.63 -10.62 -16.03
CA SER A 71 -3.21 -10.26 -16.06
C SER A 71 -2.99 -8.76 -16.21
N THR A 72 -3.86 -8.07 -16.96
CA THR A 72 -3.81 -6.62 -17.10
C THR A 72 -4.04 -5.92 -15.76
N ALA A 73 -5.00 -6.40 -14.95
CA ALA A 73 -5.26 -5.84 -13.63
C ALA A 73 -4.04 -5.99 -12.71
N LEU A 74 -3.38 -7.14 -12.72
CA LEU A 74 -2.15 -7.37 -11.94
C LEU A 74 -1.05 -6.38 -12.31
N TRP A 75 -0.80 -6.19 -13.61
CA TRP A 75 0.20 -5.21 -14.06
C TRP A 75 -0.17 -3.78 -13.67
N VAL A 76 -1.43 -3.38 -13.82
CA VAL A 76 -1.91 -2.05 -13.44
C VAL A 76 -1.71 -1.82 -11.93
N TYR A 77 -2.14 -2.76 -11.08
CA TYR A 77 -1.94 -2.62 -9.63
C TYR A 77 -0.47 -2.70 -9.23
N GLY A 78 0.36 -3.49 -9.92
CA GLY A 78 1.80 -3.56 -9.69
C GLY A 78 2.51 -2.24 -10.06
N ILE A 79 2.15 -1.62 -11.17
CA ILE A 79 2.68 -0.30 -11.57
C ILE A 79 2.24 0.77 -10.56
N PHE A 80 0.96 0.73 -10.14
CA PHE A 80 0.45 1.65 -9.15
C PHE A 80 1.14 1.49 -7.79
N LEU A 81 1.44 0.24 -7.39
CA LEU A 81 2.26 -0.06 -6.22
C LEU A 81 3.64 0.60 -6.30
N ALA A 82 4.32 0.48 -7.44
CA ALA A 82 5.62 1.08 -7.63
C ALA A 82 5.55 2.63 -7.53
N ILE A 83 4.55 3.24 -8.16
CA ILE A 83 4.33 4.70 -8.10
C ILE A 83 4.09 5.15 -6.66
N VAL A 84 3.16 4.51 -5.95
CA VAL A 84 2.83 4.86 -4.55
C VAL A 84 4.04 4.69 -3.65
N SER A 85 4.83 3.61 -3.84
CA SER A 85 6.04 3.36 -3.07
C SER A 85 7.12 4.41 -3.32
N ILE A 86 7.34 4.83 -4.56
CA ILE A 86 8.29 5.89 -4.89
C ILE A 86 7.85 7.22 -4.30
N LEU A 87 6.57 7.58 -4.45
CA LEU A 87 6.02 8.82 -3.90
C LEU A 87 6.13 8.87 -2.36
N ASP A 88 6.01 7.73 -1.70
CA ASP A 88 6.14 7.66 -0.25
C ASP A 88 7.51 8.13 0.27
N TYR A 89 8.57 7.83 -0.47
CA TYR A 89 9.93 8.28 -0.12
C TYR A 89 10.24 9.69 -0.62
N VAL A 90 9.75 10.04 -1.81
CA VAL A 90 10.12 11.30 -2.47
C VAL A 90 9.29 12.47 -1.95
N ALA A 91 8.00 12.31 -1.75
CA ALA A 91 7.10 13.42 -1.44
C ALA A 91 7.43 14.13 -0.12
N PRO A 92 7.68 13.46 1.02
CA PRO A 92 7.99 14.17 2.27
C PRO A 92 9.25 15.03 2.15
N VAL A 93 10.28 14.52 1.48
CA VAL A 93 11.54 15.23 1.25
C VAL A 93 11.32 16.41 0.30
N TRP A 94 10.55 16.19 -0.76
CA TRP A 94 10.25 17.24 -1.74
C TRP A 94 9.44 18.38 -1.14
N PHE A 95 8.38 18.08 -0.37
CA PHE A 95 7.57 19.08 0.31
C PHE A 95 8.39 19.90 1.33
N THR A 96 9.25 19.25 2.10
CA THR A 96 10.12 19.93 3.07
C THR A 96 11.10 20.86 2.35
N ASN A 97 11.75 20.39 1.29
CA ASN A 97 12.72 21.16 0.52
C ASN A 97 12.07 22.33 -0.26
N ALA A 98 10.87 22.13 -0.83
CA ALA A 98 10.14 23.15 -1.57
C ALA A 98 9.81 24.39 -0.72
N CYS A 99 9.76 24.23 0.61
CA CYS A 99 9.52 25.32 1.56
C CYS A 99 10.80 25.87 2.18
N GLY A 100 11.97 25.47 1.68
CA GLY A 100 13.25 25.89 2.23
C GLY A 100 13.54 25.28 3.62
N GLY A 101 12.97 24.10 3.88
CA GLY A 101 13.21 23.34 5.12
C GLY A 101 14.67 22.87 5.21
N SER A 102 15.19 22.89 6.43
CA SER A 102 16.54 22.43 6.73
C SER A 102 16.61 20.89 6.78
N LYS A 103 17.84 20.37 6.73
CA LYS A 103 18.08 18.92 6.95
C LYS A 103 17.66 18.51 8.37
N GLU A 104 17.76 19.42 9.31
CA GLU A 104 17.36 19.25 10.71
C GLU A 104 15.84 19.11 10.84
N ALA A 105 15.06 19.85 10.05
CA ALA A 105 13.60 19.68 9.98
C ALA A 105 13.22 18.29 9.48
N THR A 106 13.87 17.81 8.41
CA THR A 106 13.64 16.47 7.87
C THR A 106 13.98 15.37 8.87
N ARG A 107 15.14 15.48 9.53
CA ARG A 107 15.56 14.55 10.59
C ARG A 107 14.63 14.61 11.80
N GLY A 108 14.26 15.83 12.20
CA GLY A 108 13.31 16.06 13.30
C GLY A 108 11.94 15.42 13.01
N SER A 109 11.44 15.57 11.78
CA SER A 109 10.19 14.92 11.34
C SER A 109 10.26 13.39 11.47
N MET A 110 11.35 12.76 11.03
CA MET A 110 11.54 11.32 11.14
C MET A 110 11.63 10.86 12.61
N ILE A 111 12.40 11.58 13.41
CA ILE A 111 12.53 11.28 14.86
C ILE A 111 11.18 11.46 15.55
N GLY A 112 10.49 12.55 15.25
CA GLY A 112 9.15 12.85 15.79
C GLY A 112 8.13 11.78 15.44
N LEU A 113 8.17 11.25 14.21
CA LEU A 113 7.32 10.16 13.77
C LEU A 113 7.55 8.88 14.59
N VAL A 114 8.81 8.47 14.73
CA VAL A 114 9.20 7.28 15.51
C VAL A 114 8.87 7.47 16.99
N ALA A 115 9.25 8.61 17.57
CA ALA A 115 8.94 8.92 18.96
C ALA A 115 7.43 8.97 19.21
N GLY A 116 6.68 9.60 18.31
CA GLY A 116 5.23 9.69 18.40
C GLY A 116 4.54 8.32 18.38
N LEU A 117 5.07 7.38 17.59
CA LEU A 117 4.56 6.01 17.55
C LEU A 117 4.64 5.32 18.91
N PHE A 118 5.74 5.52 19.65
CA PHE A 118 5.95 4.86 20.94
C PHE A 118 5.29 5.60 22.12
N VAL A 119 5.19 6.93 22.05
CA VAL A 119 4.71 7.75 23.18
C VAL A 119 3.20 7.81 23.23
N PHE A 120 2.52 7.95 22.09
CA PHE A 120 1.08 8.17 22.07
C PHE A 120 0.40 7.66 20.78
N PRO A 121 0.36 6.33 20.53
CA PRO A 121 -0.35 5.80 19.37
C PRO A 121 -1.88 5.99 19.53
N PRO A 122 -2.66 6.32 18.48
CA PRO A 122 -2.25 6.64 17.10
C PRO A 122 -1.94 8.13 16.85
N TRP A 123 -2.25 9.00 17.81
CA TRP A 123 -2.16 10.46 17.66
C TRP A 123 -0.72 10.97 17.51
N GLY A 124 0.22 10.36 18.23
CA GLY A 124 1.63 10.69 18.12
C GLY A 124 2.20 10.43 16.73
N LEU A 125 1.67 9.45 16.02
CA LEU A 125 2.05 9.15 14.63
C LEU A 125 1.66 10.30 13.68
N ILE A 126 0.51 10.94 13.94
CA ILE A 126 0.00 12.04 13.12
C ILE A 126 0.73 13.33 13.46
N PHE A 127 0.84 13.66 14.74
CA PHE A 127 1.43 14.91 15.19
C PHE A 127 2.95 14.86 15.35
N GLY A 128 3.52 13.66 15.49
CA GLY A 128 4.98 13.48 15.65
C GLY A 128 5.82 14.11 14.55
N PRO A 129 5.54 13.84 13.27
CA PRO A 129 6.27 14.47 12.16
C PRO A 129 6.16 15.99 12.15
N PHE A 130 4.99 16.52 12.51
CA PHE A 130 4.76 17.97 12.60
C PHE A 130 5.59 18.60 13.69
N VAL A 131 5.50 18.08 14.92
CA VAL A 131 6.26 18.59 16.07
C VAL A 131 7.75 18.41 15.85
N GLY A 132 8.16 17.25 15.33
CA GLY A 132 9.56 16.96 15.05
C GLY A 132 10.14 17.88 13.97
N ALA A 133 9.42 18.15 12.89
CA ALA A 133 9.84 19.10 11.86
C ALA A 133 9.91 20.53 12.41
N PHE A 134 8.96 20.91 13.24
CA PHE A 134 8.93 22.24 13.85
C PHE A 134 10.14 22.47 14.77
N VAL A 135 10.42 21.53 15.67
CA VAL A 135 11.58 21.60 16.56
C VAL A 135 12.88 21.56 15.77
N GLY A 136 13.00 20.66 14.79
CA GLY A 136 14.17 20.54 13.94
C GLY A 136 14.48 21.84 13.18
N GLU A 137 13.45 22.48 12.58
CA GLU A 137 13.65 23.75 11.87
C GLU A 137 13.96 24.91 12.85
N LEU A 138 13.38 24.91 14.05
CA LEU A 138 13.75 25.91 15.07
C LEU A 138 15.22 25.79 15.51
N MET A 139 15.76 24.59 15.54
CA MET A 139 17.19 24.37 15.85
C MET A 139 18.11 24.86 14.74
N ALA A 140 17.68 24.79 13.49
CA ALA A 140 18.44 25.22 12.32
C ALA A 140 18.26 26.71 12.00
N SER A 141 17.08 27.25 12.30
CA SER A 141 16.69 28.62 11.93
C SER A 141 15.91 29.22 13.09
N SER A 142 16.37 30.32 13.67
CA SER A 142 15.70 31.00 14.79
C SER A 142 14.34 31.64 14.43
N SER A 143 13.85 31.46 13.19
CA SER A 143 12.60 32.04 12.71
C SER A 143 11.42 31.09 12.95
N LYS A 144 10.58 31.44 13.95
CA LYS A 144 9.35 30.69 14.28
C LYS A 144 8.36 30.57 13.11
N GLY A 145 8.25 31.62 12.29
CA GLY A 145 7.35 31.62 11.12
C GLY A 145 7.81 30.63 10.05
N LYS A 146 9.11 30.54 9.79
CA LYS A 146 9.67 29.57 8.86
C LYS A 146 9.50 28.14 9.39
N ALA A 147 9.78 27.93 10.67
CA ALA A 147 9.62 26.60 11.30
C ALA A 147 8.18 26.10 11.22
N LEU A 148 7.20 26.97 11.47
CA LEU A 148 5.78 26.60 11.33
C LEU A 148 5.41 26.25 9.91
N LYS A 149 5.87 27.02 8.92
CA LYS A 149 5.62 26.74 7.50
C LYS A 149 6.21 25.40 7.07
N VAL A 150 7.46 25.11 7.44
CA VAL A 150 8.13 23.85 7.13
C VAL A 150 7.43 22.66 7.81
N ALA A 151 7.02 22.82 9.08
CA ALA A 151 6.29 21.80 9.82
C ALA A 151 4.94 21.47 9.17
N LEU A 152 4.17 22.49 8.77
CA LEU A 152 2.89 22.29 8.07
C LEU A 152 3.07 21.57 6.74
N MET A 153 4.12 21.90 5.98
CA MET A 153 4.36 21.26 4.69
C MET A 153 4.88 19.83 4.84
N SER A 154 5.71 19.54 5.83
CA SER A 154 6.10 18.18 6.19
C SER A 154 4.88 17.33 6.58
N PHE A 155 3.99 17.90 7.38
CA PHE A 155 2.73 17.28 7.78
C PHE A 155 1.82 17.00 6.57
N LEU A 156 1.68 17.98 5.68
CA LEU A 156 0.88 17.82 4.47
C LEU A 156 1.43 16.71 3.57
N GLY A 157 2.75 16.65 3.39
CA GLY A 157 3.42 15.57 2.67
C GLY A 157 3.13 14.20 3.26
N PHE A 158 3.20 14.07 4.59
CA PHE A 158 2.88 12.84 5.31
C PHE A 158 1.40 12.44 5.13
N VAL A 159 0.46 13.36 5.30
CA VAL A 159 -0.98 13.10 5.15
C VAL A 159 -1.30 12.67 3.72
N LEU A 160 -0.71 13.34 2.73
CA LEU A 160 -0.95 13.04 1.32
C LEU A 160 -0.46 11.63 0.96
N THR A 161 0.77 11.28 1.34
CA THR A 161 1.33 9.94 1.05
C THR A 161 0.61 8.84 1.80
N THR A 162 0.27 9.05 3.06
CA THR A 162 -0.52 8.11 3.86
C THR A 162 -1.93 7.92 3.28
N GLY A 163 -2.58 9.02 2.90
CA GLY A 163 -3.89 8.99 2.24
C GLY A 163 -3.88 8.19 0.95
N MET A 164 -2.87 8.40 0.09
CA MET A 164 -2.71 7.61 -1.15
C MET A 164 -2.56 6.12 -0.88
N LYS A 165 -1.78 5.74 0.14
CA LYS A 165 -1.60 4.33 0.52
C LYS A 165 -2.91 3.70 1.03
N ILE A 166 -3.66 4.42 1.84
CA ILE A 166 -4.96 3.94 2.35
C ILE A 166 -5.95 3.74 1.20
N ILE A 167 -6.01 4.69 0.25
CA ILE A 167 -6.87 4.57 -0.94
C ILE A 167 -6.45 3.34 -1.76
N TYR A 168 -5.16 3.18 -2.04
CA TYR A 168 -4.64 2.04 -2.78
C TYR A 168 -4.96 0.71 -2.08
N GLY A 169 -4.69 0.60 -0.78
CA GLY A 169 -5.01 -0.58 0.03
C GLY A 169 -6.51 -0.87 0.07
N GLY A 170 -7.34 0.16 0.15
CA GLY A 170 -8.80 0.05 0.11
C GLY A 170 -9.31 -0.49 -1.24
N ILE A 171 -8.75 -0.03 -2.35
CA ILE A 171 -9.07 -0.56 -3.69
C ILE A 171 -8.69 -2.04 -3.78
N LEU A 172 -7.49 -2.42 -3.32
CA LEU A 172 -7.07 -3.82 -3.31
C LEU A 172 -7.94 -4.68 -2.40
N LEU A 173 -8.29 -4.21 -1.22
CA LEU A 173 -9.21 -4.93 -0.32
C LEU A 173 -10.57 -5.16 -0.99
N PHE A 174 -11.12 -4.14 -1.64
CA PHE A 174 -12.37 -4.26 -2.38
C PHE A 174 -12.28 -5.31 -3.50
N MET A 175 -11.16 -5.34 -4.25
CA MET A 175 -10.92 -6.34 -5.29
C MET A 175 -10.81 -7.75 -4.70
N VAL A 176 -10.06 -7.91 -3.61
CA VAL A 176 -9.92 -9.19 -2.91
C VAL A 176 -11.27 -9.69 -2.39
N ILE A 177 -12.08 -8.83 -1.77
CA ILE A 177 -13.42 -9.20 -1.32
C ILE A 177 -14.31 -9.63 -2.48
N LYS A 178 -14.27 -8.89 -3.59
CA LYS A 178 -15.04 -9.22 -4.81
C LYS A 178 -14.66 -10.61 -5.35
N GLU A 179 -13.37 -10.91 -5.44
CA GLU A 179 -12.91 -12.22 -5.91
C GLU A 179 -13.24 -13.34 -4.91
N VAL A 180 -13.12 -13.09 -3.61
CA VAL A 180 -13.53 -14.04 -2.56
C VAL A 180 -15.02 -14.39 -2.67
N ILE A 181 -15.88 -13.39 -2.88
CA ILE A 181 -17.32 -13.64 -3.09
C ILE A 181 -17.53 -14.49 -4.34
N ARG A 182 -16.80 -14.23 -5.42
CA ARG A 182 -16.90 -15.00 -6.67
C ARG A 182 -16.44 -16.45 -6.52
N ILE A 183 -15.40 -16.71 -5.69
CA ILE A 183 -14.91 -18.06 -5.40
C ILE A 183 -15.92 -18.83 -4.55
N LEU A 184 -16.65 -18.14 -3.65
CA LEU A 184 -17.57 -18.79 -2.71
C LEU A 184 -18.98 -19.01 -3.28
N PHE A 185 -19.41 -18.24 -4.29
CA PHE A 185 -20.76 -18.24 -4.89
C PHE A 185 -20.74 -18.34 -6.41
#